data_f2420553f44c1e5aca9af181c1b007a0
#
_entry.id   f2420553f44c1e5aca9af181c1b007a0
#
_cell.length_a   1.000
_cell.length_b   1.000
_cell.length_c   1.000
_cell.angle_alpha   90.00
_cell.angle_beta   90.00
_cell.angle_gamma   90.00
#
_symmetry.space_group_name_H-M   'P 1'
#
loop_
_entity.id
_entity.type
_entity.pdbx_description
1 polymer ?
#
loop_
_entity_poly.entity_id
_entity_poly.type
_entity_poly.pdbx_seq_one_letter_code
_entity_poly.pdbx_strand_id
1 'polypeptide(L)'
;TAARVLTEYRNREQNALDNYFDALTANKTLENKIARSFDSDGNLNDTATDKLYDIRRKIRTAQNRVRDSLQKYISGEHYSKYLQEQIITVRNGRFVIPVKAEYKNEIKGLVHDSSSSGATLFIEPVGVVEANNEIRILERAEADEVERYLFELSSDIAENSAMLRGNHHSITTLALIFAKSQLSFRYSGMMPKISEKSMIRLKNARHPLLGKDTCVPISISIGEDFDCLVITGPNT
;
A
#
# COMPACT_ATOMS: atom_id res chain seq x y z
N THR A 1 7.11 10.15 12.28
CA THR A 1 5.89 10.78 12.93
C THR A 1 6.01 10.73 14.45
N ALA A 2 6.23 9.55 15.09
CA ALA A 2 6.37 9.44 16.55
C ALA A 2 7.55 10.27 17.08
N ALA A 3 8.69 10.28 16.39
CA ALA A 3 9.87 11.06 16.79
C ALA A 3 9.60 12.58 16.83
N ARG A 4 8.80 13.10 15.87
CA ARG A 4 8.43 14.52 15.85
C ARG A 4 7.51 14.87 17.02
N VAL A 5 6.50 14.03 17.26
CA VAL A 5 5.57 14.21 18.39
C VAL A 5 6.31 14.21 19.72
N LEU A 6 7.25 13.28 19.93
CA LEU A 6 8.09 13.22 21.14
C LEU A 6 8.94 14.49 21.33
N THR A 7 9.48 15.05 20.26
CA THR A 7 10.30 16.27 20.35
C THR A 7 9.46 17.49 20.70
N GLU A 8 8.28 17.63 20.11
CA GLU A 8 7.35 18.73 20.39
C GLU A 8 6.75 18.63 21.79
N TYR A 9 6.56 17.40 22.31
CA TYR A 9 5.94 17.16 23.62
C TYR A 9 6.89 17.37 24.80
N ARG A 10 8.17 17.09 24.67
CA ARG A 10 9.18 17.15 25.76
C ARG A 10 9.33 18.50 26.45
N ASN A 11 8.82 19.58 25.87
CA ASN A 11 8.92 20.94 26.39
C ASN A 11 7.67 21.40 27.18
N ARG A 12 6.83 20.47 27.64
CA ARG A 12 5.58 20.80 28.37
C ARG A 12 5.66 20.41 29.86
N GLU A 13 4.77 21.01 30.64
CA GLU A 13 4.54 20.57 32.03
C GLU A 13 3.97 19.15 32.06
N GLN A 14 4.37 18.37 33.07
CA GLN A 14 3.89 16.98 33.22
C GLN A 14 2.37 16.93 33.38
N ASN A 15 1.75 15.97 32.70
CA ASN A 15 0.31 15.76 32.71
C ASN A 15 -0.06 14.28 32.61
N ALA A 16 -1.37 13.97 32.70
CA ALA A 16 -1.87 12.62 32.70
C ALA A 16 -1.59 11.82 31.38
N LEU A 17 -1.11 12.47 30.31
CA LEU A 17 -0.79 11.84 29.03
C LEU A 17 0.66 11.40 28.92
N ASP A 18 1.52 11.80 29.84
CA ASP A 18 2.97 11.57 29.80
C ASP A 18 3.30 10.08 29.64
N ASN A 19 2.62 9.20 30.37
CA ASN A 19 2.83 7.75 30.28
C ASN A 19 2.66 7.21 28.84
N TYR A 20 1.74 7.77 28.05
CA TYR A 20 1.53 7.37 26.67
C TYR A 20 2.58 7.94 25.72
N PHE A 21 3.01 9.19 25.98
CA PHE A 21 4.04 9.82 25.16
C PHE A 21 5.43 9.24 25.44
N ASP A 22 5.74 8.96 26.70
CA ASP A 22 7.03 8.38 27.12
C ASP A 22 7.18 6.91 26.67
N ALA A 23 6.04 6.21 26.46
CA ALA A 23 6.04 4.86 25.90
C ALA A 23 6.34 4.83 24.38
N LEU A 24 6.30 5.98 23.70
CA LEU A 24 6.58 6.04 22.27
C LEU A 24 8.10 5.96 22.00
N THR A 25 8.49 4.97 21.25
CA THR A 25 9.90 4.76 20.86
C THR A 25 10.06 4.91 19.33
N ALA A 26 10.96 5.82 18.93
CA ALA A 26 11.26 6.02 17.51
C ALA A 26 12.39 5.08 17.06
N ASN A 27 12.22 4.41 15.95
CA ASN A 27 13.26 3.66 15.26
C ASN A 27 13.49 4.24 13.86
N LYS A 28 14.32 5.29 13.80
CA LYS A 28 14.65 5.98 12.53
C LYS A 28 15.37 5.09 11.54
N THR A 29 16.14 4.12 12.01
CA THR A 29 16.88 3.21 11.14
C THR A 29 15.92 2.32 10.36
N LEU A 30 14.97 1.69 11.05
CA LEU A 30 13.94 0.86 10.41
C LEU A 30 13.03 1.69 9.50
N GLU A 31 12.58 2.87 9.97
CA GLU A 31 11.76 3.81 9.19
C GLU A 31 12.45 4.20 7.88
N ASN A 32 13.73 4.60 7.94
CA ASN A 32 14.49 4.98 6.76
C ASN A 32 14.76 3.79 5.83
N LYS A 33 15.02 2.59 6.38
CA LYS A 33 15.21 1.38 5.57
C LYS A 33 13.94 1.09 4.77
N ILE A 34 12.78 1.07 5.42
CA ILE A 34 11.49 0.84 4.74
C ILE A 34 11.18 1.94 3.73
N ALA A 35 11.32 3.22 4.11
CA ALA A 35 11.02 4.34 3.24
C ALA A 35 11.87 4.38 1.96
N ARG A 36 13.12 3.90 2.02
CA ARG A 36 14.00 3.80 0.84
C ARG A 36 13.72 2.57 -0.01
N SER A 37 13.09 1.55 0.58
CA SER A 37 12.85 0.28 -0.09
C SER A 37 11.69 0.33 -1.07
N PHE A 38 10.72 1.22 -0.87
CA PHE A 38 9.49 1.26 -1.67
C PHE A 38 9.26 2.64 -2.30
N ASP A 39 8.66 2.64 -3.48
CA ASP A 39 8.16 3.84 -4.14
C ASP A 39 6.78 4.25 -3.61
N SER A 40 6.20 5.34 -4.18
CA SER A 40 4.86 5.83 -3.82
C SER A 40 3.74 4.85 -4.11
N ASP A 41 3.94 3.92 -5.03
CA ASP A 41 2.95 2.94 -5.48
C ASP A 41 3.08 1.61 -4.71
N GLY A 42 4.06 1.53 -3.80
CA GLY A 42 4.33 0.34 -2.98
C GLY A 42 5.19 -0.72 -3.68
N ASN A 43 5.79 -0.40 -4.82
CA ASN A 43 6.74 -1.30 -5.49
C ASN A 43 8.12 -1.17 -4.88
N LEU A 44 8.88 -2.27 -4.92
CA LEU A 44 10.26 -2.27 -4.45
C LEU A 44 11.14 -1.45 -5.41
N ASN A 45 11.82 -0.44 -4.86
CA ASN A 45 12.73 0.42 -5.60
C ASN A 45 13.86 -0.38 -6.27
N ASP A 46 14.29 0.06 -7.44
CA ASP A 46 15.47 -0.49 -8.13
C ASP A 46 16.71 -0.46 -7.23
N THR A 47 16.82 0.57 -6.41
CA THR A 47 17.98 0.84 -5.53
C THR A 47 17.78 0.26 -4.12
N ALA A 48 16.79 -0.59 -3.89
CA ALA A 48 16.56 -1.20 -2.58
C ALA A 48 17.75 -2.07 -2.14
N THR A 49 18.38 -2.78 -3.09
CA THR A 49 19.70 -3.42 -2.91
C THR A 49 20.57 -3.22 -4.14
N ASP A 50 21.90 -3.17 -3.95
CA ASP A 50 22.85 -3.06 -5.07
C ASP A 50 22.70 -4.23 -6.05
N LYS A 51 22.41 -5.43 -5.52
CA LYS A 51 22.21 -6.62 -6.34
C LYS A 51 20.96 -6.52 -7.20
N LEU A 52 19.83 -6.03 -6.64
CA LEU A 52 18.59 -5.81 -7.39
C LEU A 52 18.80 -4.78 -8.50
N TYR A 53 19.48 -3.69 -8.19
CA TYR A 53 19.83 -2.67 -9.17
C TYR A 53 20.64 -3.24 -10.36
N ASP A 54 21.68 -4.04 -10.05
CA ASP A 54 22.49 -4.67 -11.09
C ASP A 54 21.72 -5.66 -11.94
N ILE A 55 20.84 -6.48 -11.33
CA ILE A 55 20.00 -7.45 -12.06
C ILE A 55 19.05 -6.69 -13.00
N ARG A 56 18.32 -5.69 -12.52
CA ARG A 56 17.37 -4.90 -13.32
C ARG A 56 18.05 -4.15 -14.45
N ARG A 57 19.27 -3.62 -14.19
CA ARG A 57 20.09 -3.00 -15.23
C ARG A 57 20.48 -4.00 -16.33
N LYS A 58 20.87 -5.23 -15.96
CA LYS A 58 21.19 -6.30 -16.92
C LYS A 58 19.97 -6.72 -17.73
N ILE A 59 18.79 -6.85 -17.09
CA ILE A 59 17.53 -7.14 -17.79
C ILE A 59 17.25 -6.08 -18.85
N ARG A 60 17.30 -4.79 -18.50
CA ARG A 60 17.10 -3.68 -19.46
C ARG A 60 18.08 -3.73 -20.62
N THR A 61 19.35 -4.02 -20.33
CA THR A 61 20.39 -4.14 -21.36
C THR A 61 20.11 -5.31 -22.31
N ALA A 62 19.73 -6.47 -21.76
CA ALA A 62 19.40 -7.65 -22.55
C ALA A 62 18.14 -7.43 -23.40
N GLN A 63 17.10 -6.80 -22.84
CA GLN A 63 15.89 -6.43 -23.56
C GLN A 63 16.16 -5.49 -24.73
N ASN A 64 17.03 -4.48 -24.54
CA ASN A 64 17.40 -3.59 -25.61
C ASN A 64 18.17 -4.34 -26.73
N ARG A 65 19.12 -5.22 -26.39
CA ARG A 65 19.80 -6.07 -27.38
C ARG A 65 18.83 -6.94 -28.20
N VAL A 66 17.83 -7.52 -27.54
CA VAL A 66 16.78 -8.29 -28.24
C VAL A 66 15.99 -7.40 -29.19
N ARG A 67 15.53 -6.22 -28.71
CA ARG A 67 14.77 -5.28 -29.53
C ARG A 67 15.56 -4.80 -30.75
N ASP A 68 16.81 -4.43 -30.56
CA ASP A 68 17.71 -4.00 -31.66
C ASP A 68 17.91 -5.13 -32.69
N SER A 69 18.03 -6.38 -32.22
CA SER A 69 18.17 -7.54 -33.11
C SER A 69 16.87 -7.84 -33.86
N LEU A 70 15.71 -7.73 -33.21
CA LEU A 70 14.42 -7.93 -33.84
C LEU A 70 14.02 -6.78 -34.75
N GLN A 71 14.49 -5.57 -34.49
CA GLN A 71 14.24 -4.40 -35.34
C GLN A 71 14.73 -4.61 -36.78
N LYS A 72 15.81 -5.38 -36.98
CA LYS A 72 16.34 -5.74 -38.29
C LYS A 72 15.34 -6.58 -39.13
N TYR A 73 14.52 -7.38 -38.44
CA TYR A 73 13.45 -8.15 -39.13
C TYR A 73 12.26 -7.27 -39.46
N ILE A 74 11.93 -6.29 -38.60
CA ILE A 74 10.75 -5.43 -38.74
C ILE A 74 10.97 -4.34 -39.80
N SER A 75 12.15 -3.67 -39.79
CA SER A 75 12.46 -2.58 -40.70
C SER A 75 13.09 -3.03 -42.02
N GLY A 76 13.46 -4.31 -42.11
CA GLY A 76 14.09 -4.85 -43.33
C GLY A 76 13.06 -5.13 -44.43
N GLU A 77 13.20 -4.48 -45.60
CA GLU A 77 12.31 -4.71 -46.75
C GLU A 77 12.20 -6.18 -47.12
N HIS A 78 13.28 -6.95 -46.95
CA HIS A 78 13.31 -8.40 -47.28
C HIS A 78 12.36 -9.21 -46.42
N TYR A 79 12.22 -8.87 -45.08
CA TYR A 79 11.42 -9.63 -44.13
C TYR A 79 9.99 -9.12 -44.02
N SER A 80 9.71 -7.86 -44.38
CA SER A 80 8.40 -7.21 -44.19
C SER A 80 7.25 -7.98 -44.81
N LYS A 81 7.46 -8.63 -45.97
CA LYS A 81 6.44 -9.44 -46.67
C LYS A 81 6.07 -10.72 -45.91
N TYR A 82 6.94 -11.25 -45.07
CA TYR A 82 6.73 -12.46 -44.28
C TYR A 82 6.02 -12.18 -42.96
N LEU A 83 6.06 -10.94 -42.46
CA LEU A 83 5.43 -10.56 -41.22
C LEU A 83 3.94 -10.30 -41.39
N GLN A 84 3.15 -10.70 -40.41
CA GLN A 84 1.74 -10.35 -40.33
C GLN A 84 1.58 -8.86 -39.94
N GLU A 85 2.39 -8.40 -38.98
CA GLU A 85 2.51 -7.02 -38.53
C GLU A 85 3.98 -6.72 -38.27
N GLN A 86 4.37 -5.47 -38.47
CA GLN A 86 5.75 -5.00 -38.23
C GLN A 86 5.96 -4.57 -36.78
N ILE A 87 5.72 -5.48 -35.84
CA ILE A 87 5.82 -5.23 -34.41
C ILE A 87 6.66 -6.29 -33.69
N ILE A 88 7.24 -5.90 -32.57
CA ILE A 88 7.82 -6.83 -31.60
C ILE A 88 6.75 -7.08 -30.53
N THR A 89 6.47 -8.33 -30.21
CA THR A 89 5.52 -8.69 -29.16
C THR A 89 6.16 -9.66 -28.18
N VAL A 90 5.48 -9.92 -27.06
CA VAL A 90 5.91 -10.90 -26.07
C VAL A 90 4.90 -12.06 -26.05
N ARG A 91 5.40 -13.30 -26.13
CA ARG A 91 4.63 -14.52 -25.94
C ARG A 91 5.37 -15.45 -25.00
N ASN A 92 4.69 -15.95 -23.98
CA ASN A 92 5.26 -16.83 -22.97
C ASN A 92 6.55 -16.26 -22.32
N GLY A 93 6.61 -14.92 -22.10
CA GLY A 93 7.77 -14.24 -21.56
C GLY A 93 8.96 -14.13 -22.53
N ARG A 94 8.76 -14.27 -23.86
CA ARG A 94 9.81 -14.15 -24.88
C ARG A 94 9.45 -13.09 -25.90
N PHE A 95 10.44 -12.33 -26.33
CA PHE A 95 10.29 -11.40 -27.44
C PHE A 95 10.26 -12.19 -28.76
N VAL A 96 9.20 -11.99 -29.51
CA VAL A 96 8.90 -12.70 -30.75
C VAL A 96 8.39 -11.74 -31.82
N ILE A 97 8.36 -12.18 -33.06
CA ILE A 97 7.75 -11.45 -34.19
C ILE A 97 6.58 -12.26 -34.78
N PRO A 98 5.49 -11.60 -35.18
CA PRO A 98 4.35 -12.26 -35.82
C PRO A 98 4.62 -12.53 -37.29
N VAL A 99 4.69 -13.79 -37.67
CA VAL A 99 4.99 -14.27 -39.03
C VAL A 99 3.74 -14.94 -39.62
N LYS A 100 3.42 -14.69 -40.87
CA LYS A 100 2.34 -15.40 -41.59
C LYS A 100 2.68 -16.87 -41.66
N ALA A 101 1.73 -17.74 -41.36
CA ALA A 101 1.95 -19.20 -41.28
C ALA A 101 2.56 -19.81 -42.56
N GLU A 102 2.19 -19.26 -43.73
CA GLU A 102 2.71 -19.67 -45.05
C GLU A 102 4.22 -19.43 -45.23
N TYR A 103 4.78 -18.47 -44.48
CA TYR A 103 6.21 -18.10 -44.52
C TYR A 103 7.01 -18.63 -43.33
N LYS A 104 6.51 -19.62 -42.59
CA LYS A 104 7.18 -20.20 -41.40
C LYS A 104 8.64 -20.55 -41.63
N ASN A 105 8.99 -21.05 -42.83
CA ASN A 105 10.32 -21.56 -43.15
C ASN A 105 11.31 -20.45 -43.57
N GLU A 106 10.82 -19.23 -43.83
CA GLU A 106 11.63 -18.10 -44.30
C GLU A 106 12.37 -17.41 -43.14
N ILE A 107 11.85 -17.56 -41.92
CA ILE A 107 12.48 -17.04 -40.71
C ILE A 107 12.86 -18.20 -39.81
N LYS A 108 14.17 -18.47 -39.75
CA LYS A 108 14.69 -19.52 -38.85
C LYS A 108 14.51 -19.13 -37.39
N GLY A 109 13.76 -19.90 -36.63
CA GLY A 109 13.44 -19.61 -35.24
C GLY A 109 12.55 -20.68 -34.60
N LEU A 110 12.23 -20.43 -33.33
CA LEU A 110 11.33 -21.26 -32.54
C LEU A 110 9.92 -20.65 -32.53
N VAL A 111 8.90 -21.47 -32.81
CA VAL A 111 7.49 -21.08 -32.70
C VAL A 111 7.09 -21.19 -31.22
N HIS A 112 6.66 -20.10 -30.63
CA HIS A 112 6.22 -20.08 -29.23
C HIS A 112 4.71 -20.05 -29.06
N ASP A 113 3.99 -19.57 -30.09
CA ASP A 113 2.54 -19.45 -30.06
C ASP A 113 1.98 -19.31 -31.46
N SER A 114 0.67 -19.47 -31.63
CA SER A 114 -0.07 -19.21 -32.85
C SER A 114 -1.35 -18.44 -32.58
N SER A 115 -1.82 -17.64 -33.56
CA SER A 115 -3.14 -17.01 -33.46
C SER A 115 -4.25 -18.07 -33.43
N SER A 116 -5.42 -17.70 -32.90
CA SER A 116 -6.59 -18.61 -32.80
C SER A 116 -7.02 -19.19 -34.15
N SER A 117 -6.80 -18.45 -35.24
CA SER A 117 -7.06 -18.91 -36.63
C SER A 117 -5.93 -19.74 -37.19
N GLY A 118 -4.77 -19.84 -36.55
CA GLY A 118 -3.57 -20.48 -37.08
C GLY A 118 -2.86 -19.70 -38.19
N ALA A 119 -3.37 -18.54 -38.61
CA ALA A 119 -2.82 -17.78 -39.74
C ALA A 119 -1.52 -17.03 -39.38
N THR A 120 -1.26 -16.81 -38.08
CA THR A 120 -0.06 -16.10 -37.57
C THR A 120 0.69 -17.00 -36.61
N LEU A 121 1.98 -17.11 -36.82
CA LEU A 121 2.91 -17.78 -35.88
C LEU A 121 3.79 -16.75 -35.19
N PHE A 122 3.94 -16.87 -33.88
CA PHE A 122 4.83 -16.04 -33.10
C PHE A 122 6.19 -16.71 -32.99
N ILE A 123 7.14 -16.21 -33.79
CA ILE A 123 8.46 -16.82 -33.96
C ILE A 123 9.51 -16.02 -33.18
N GLU A 124 10.32 -16.76 -32.41
CA GLU A 124 11.57 -16.25 -31.82
C GLU A 124 12.70 -16.60 -32.81
N PRO A 125 13.29 -15.60 -33.50
CA PRO A 125 14.42 -15.86 -34.39
C PRO A 125 15.62 -16.43 -33.65
N VAL A 126 16.40 -17.30 -34.28
CA VAL A 126 17.58 -17.94 -33.68
C VAL A 126 18.54 -16.92 -33.07
N GLY A 127 18.71 -15.77 -33.74
CA GLY A 127 19.63 -14.71 -33.28
C GLY A 127 19.26 -14.03 -31.97
N VAL A 128 18.08 -14.27 -31.40
CA VAL A 128 17.66 -13.69 -30.12
C VAL A 128 17.38 -14.72 -29.02
N VAL A 129 17.49 -16.00 -29.32
CA VAL A 129 17.19 -17.10 -28.39
C VAL A 129 18.06 -17.01 -27.12
N GLU A 130 19.37 -16.79 -27.30
CA GLU A 130 20.30 -16.68 -26.16
C GLU A 130 19.96 -15.47 -25.27
N ALA A 131 19.68 -14.32 -25.88
CA ALA A 131 19.35 -13.10 -25.15
C ALA A 131 17.99 -13.23 -24.42
N ASN A 132 17.01 -13.86 -25.03
CA ASN A 132 15.74 -14.19 -24.35
C ASN A 132 15.94 -15.19 -23.21
N ASN A 133 16.84 -16.15 -23.34
CA ASN A 133 17.19 -17.06 -22.23
C ASN A 133 17.90 -16.31 -21.10
N GLU A 134 18.82 -15.40 -21.43
CA GLU A 134 19.47 -14.52 -20.45
C GLU A 134 18.44 -13.70 -19.65
N ILE A 135 17.46 -13.09 -20.35
CA ILE A 135 16.37 -12.33 -19.68
C ILE A 135 15.63 -13.22 -18.68
N ARG A 136 15.24 -14.42 -19.05
CA ARG A 136 14.52 -15.33 -18.15
C ARG A 136 15.33 -15.75 -16.93
N ILE A 137 16.63 -15.98 -17.10
CA ILE A 137 17.52 -16.29 -15.99
C ILE A 137 17.61 -15.07 -15.05
N LEU A 138 17.72 -13.88 -15.61
CA LEU A 138 17.80 -12.65 -14.83
C LEU A 138 16.47 -12.32 -14.12
N GLU A 139 15.32 -12.53 -14.77
CA GLU A 139 13.98 -12.37 -14.15
C GLU A 139 13.79 -13.33 -12.98
N ARG A 140 14.30 -14.55 -13.08
CA ARG A 140 14.30 -15.51 -11.98
C ARG A 140 15.19 -15.02 -10.83
N ALA A 141 16.40 -14.55 -11.15
CA ALA A 141 17.32 -14.00 -10.15
C ALA A 141 16.77 -12.73 -9.49
N GLU A 142 15.98 -11.91 -10.22
CA GLU A 142 15.27 -10.77 -9.67
C GLU A 142 14.22 -11.22 -8.65
N ALA A 143 13.38 -12.19 -9.01
CA ALA A 143 12.36 -12.71 -8.11
C ALA A 143 12.96 -13.30 -6.83
N ASP A 144 14.04 -14.09 -6.95
CA ASP A 144 14.74 -14.67 -5.81
C ASP A 144 15.36 -13.57 -4.91
N GLU A 145 15.91 -12.49 -5.48
CA GLU A 145 16.47 -11.36 -4.72
C GLU A 145 15.39 -10.53 -4.03
N VAL A 146 14.26 -10.29 -4.71
CA VAL A 146 13.10 -9.60 -4.13
C VAL A 146 12.58 -10.38 -2.92
N GLU A 147 12.38 -11.70 -3.06
CA GLU A 147 11.93 -12.56 -1.96
C GLU A 147 12.90 -12.54 -0.78
N ARG A 148 14.19 -12.67 -1.05
CA ARG A 148 15.25 -12.59 -0.03
C ARG A 148 15.20 -11.27 0.74
N TYR A 149 15.09 -10.15 0.02
CA TYR A 149 15.09 -8.83 0.64
C TYR A 149 13.81 -8.55 1.44
N LEU A 150 12.66 -8.98 0.93
CA LEU A 150 11.39 -8.88 1.66
C LEU A 150 11.41 -9.72 2.93
N PHE A 151 12.04 -10.90 2.90
CA PHE A 151 12.24 -11.72 4.09
C PHE A 151 13.13 -11.01 5.11
N GLU A 152 14.23 -10.38 4.67
CA GLU A 152 15.11 -9.59 5.54
C GLU A 152 14.35 -8.44 6.21
N LEU A 153 13.60 -7.65 5.44
CA LEU A 153 12.77 -6.56 5.98
C LEU A 153 11.72 -7.08 6.98
N SER A 154 11.12 -8.22 6.69
CA SER A 154 10.13 -8.84 7.58
C SER A 154 10.76 -9.29 8.89
N SER A 155 11.98 -9.79 8.85
CA SER A 155 12.76 -10.15 10.05
C SER A 155 13.08 -8.92 10.90
N ASP A 156 13.53 -7.83 10.26
CA ASP A 156 13.79 -6.56 10.97
C ASP A 156 12.52 -6.02 11.66
N ILE A 157 11.36 -6.12 11.01
CA ILE A 157 10.07 -5.73 11.58
C ILE A 157 9.70 -6.66 12.74
N ALA A 158 9.91 -7.96 12.59
CA ALA A 158 9.60 -8.95 13.62
C ALA A 158 10.44 -8.74 14.89
N GLU A 159 11.72 -8.45 14.75
CA GLU A 159 12.61 -8.10 15.86
C GLU A 159 12.13 -6.85 16.62
N ASN A 160 11.53 -5.90 15.93
CA ASN A 160 11.01 -4.66 16.50
C ASN A 160 9.51 -4.74 16.84
N SER A 161 8.89 -5.92 16.77
CA SER A 161 7.42 -6.06 16.87
C SER A 161 6.84 -5.63 18.21
N ALA A 162 7.54 -5.85 19.32
CA ALA A 162 7.10 -5.42 20.65
C ALA A 162 7.02 -3.89 20.75
N MET A 163 8.06 -3.19 20.28
CA MET A 163 8.11 -1.73 20.20
C MET A 163 7.00 -1.18 19.28
N LEU A 164 6.82 -1.77 18.11
CA LEU A 164 5.80 -1.33 17.15
C LEU A 164 4.38 -1.49 17.71
N ARG A 165 4.10 -2.62 18.40
CA ARG A 165 2.81 -2.84 19.08
C ARG A 165 2.59 -1.87 20.23
N GLY A 166 3.62 -1.58 21.03
CA GLY A 166 3.56 -0.58 22.09
C GLY A 166 3.24 0.82 21.53
N ASN A 167 3.96 1.24 20.50
CA ASN A 167 3.71 2.49 19.80
C ASN A 167 2.27 2.57 19.25
N HIS A 168 1.79 1.51 18.61
CA HIS A 168 0.42 1.45 18.07
C HIS A 168 -0.61 1.60 19.18
N HIS A 169 -0.44 0.89 20.29
CA HIS A 169 -1.34 1.00 21.45
C HIS A 169 -1.37 2.43 22.01
N SER A 170 -0.23 3.04 22.26
CA SER A 170 -0.13 4.41 22.79
C SER A 170 -0.74 5.44 21.83
N ILE A 171 -0.43 5.35 20.53
CA ILE A 171 -0.99 6.26 19.51
C ILE A 171 -2.51 6.12 19.40
N THR A 172 -3.03 4.89 19.40
CA THR A 172 -4.47 4.64 19.32
C THR A 172 -5.20 5.17 20.55
N THR A 173 -4.61 4.97 21.75
CA THR A 173 -5.17 5.49 23.01
C THR A 173 -5.17 7.02 23.03
N LEU A 174 -4.04 7.65 22.64
CA LEU A 174 -3.96 9.10 22.52
C LEU A 174 -4.97 9.66 21.52
N ALA A 175 -5.10 9.02 20.34
CA ALA A 175 -6.07 9.44 19.33
C ALA A 175 -7.51 9.40 19.87
N LEU A 176 -7.87 8.35 20.62
CA LEU A 176 -9.18 8.25 21.27
C LEU A 176 -9.40 9.33 22.33
N ILE A 177 -8.37 9.60 23.17
CA ILE A 177 -8.43 10.66 24.20
C ILE A 177 -8.67 12.00 23.52
N PHE A 178 -7.88 12.34 22.50
CA PHE A 178 -8.04 13.59 21.76
C PHE A 178 -9.38 13.71 21.05
N ALA A 179 -9.88 12.62 20.43
CA ALA A 179 -11.20 12.61 19.80
C ALA A 179 -12.31 12.89 20.81
N LYS A 180 -12.27 12.24 22.00
CA LYS A 180 -13.21 12.49 23.08
C LYS A 180 -13.13 13.93 23.60
N SER A 181 -11.91 14.46 23.74
CA SER A 181 -11.68 15.84 24.17
C SER A 181 -12.25 16.84 23.17
N GLN A 182 -11.96 16.66 21.88
CA GLN A 182 -12.52 17.53 20.83
C GLN A 182 -14.05 17.48 20.80
N LEU A 183 -14.65 16.29 20.96
CA LEU A 183 -16.09 16.13 21.05
C LEU A 183 -16.66 16.87 22.27
N SER A 184 -16.02 16.74 23.43
CA SER A 184 -16.41 17.46 24.66
C SER A 184 -16.38 18.98 24.44
N PHE A 185 -15.33 19.52 23.83
CA PHE A 185 -15.26 20.95 23.53
C PHE A 185 -16.35 21.37 22.55
N ARG A 186 -16.59 20.60 21.49
CA ARG A 186 -17.62 20.88 20.49
C ARG A 186 -19.02 21.01 21.09
N TYR A 187 -19.36 20.14 22.05
CA TYR A 187 -20.67 20.10 22.69
C TYR A 187 -20.73 20.82 24.04
N SER A 188 -19.65 21.42 24.49
CA SER A 188 -19.51 21.92 25.87
C SER A 188 -19.91 20.84 26.90
N GLY A 189 -19.53 19.59 26.60
CA GLY A 189 -19.88 18.41 27.38
C GLY A 189 -19.10 18.34 28.68
N MET A 190 -19.70 17.70 29.67
CA MET A 190 -19.06 17.40 30.95
C MET A 190 -19.02 15.88 31.16
N MET A 191 -18.04 15.40 31.92
CA MET A 191 -17.92 14.00 32.24
C MET A 191 -19.11 13.56 33.11
N PRO A 192 -19.91 12.57 32.70
CA PRO A 192 -21.04 12.09 33.50
C PRO A 192 -20.52 11.31 34.71
N LYS A 193 -21.26 11.39 35.81
CA LYS A 193 -21.07 10.48 36.94
C LYS A 193 -21.92 9.24 36.70
N ILE A 194 -21.29 8.09 36.72
CA ILE A 194 -22.02 6.80 36.59
C ILE A 194 -22.58 6.44 37.97
N SER A 195 -23.87 6.11 38.03
CA SER A 195 -24.56 5.64 39.21
C SER A 195 -24.65 4.12 39.22
N GLU A 196 -24.42 3.51 40.37
CA GLU A 196 -24.67 2.09 40.60
C GLU A 196 -26.18 1.80 40.88
N LYS A 197 -26.95 2.86 41.13
CA LYS A 197 -28.40 2.77 41.30
C LYS A 197 -29.09 2.95 39.95
N SER A 198 -30.30 2.36 39.80
CA SER A 198 -31.13 2.52 38.61
C SER A 198 -31.76 3.91 38.55
N MET A 199 -30.89 4.94 38.36
CA MET A 199 -31.31 6.34 38.31
C MET A 199 -30.65 7.07 37.16
N ILE A 200 -31.34 7.98 36.51
CA ILE A 200 -30.83 8.92 35.52
C ILE A 200 -31.17 10.33 36.02
N ARG A 201 -30.13 11.16 36.11
CA ARG A 201 -30.28 12.59 36.38
C ARG A 201 -29.53 13.41 35.35
N LEU A 202 -30.21 14.06 34.45
CA LEU A 202 -29.68 14.95 33.44
C LEU A 202 -29.95 16.40 33.84
N LYS A 203 -28.93 17.24 33.80
CA LYS A 203 -29.07 18.66 34.09
C LYS A 203 -28.62 19.47 32.87
N ASN A 204 -29.49 20.31 32.32
CA ASN A 204 -29.27 21.10 31.12
C ASN A 204 -28.73 20.27 29.94
N ALA A 205 -29.28 19.07 29.76
CA ALA A 205 -28.89 18.17 28.67
C ALA A 205 -29.34 18.72 27.34
N ARG A 206 -28.48 18.59 26.34
CA ARG A 206 -28.75 18.98 24.95
C ARG A 206 -28.57 17.77 24.03
N HIS A 207 -29.41 17.66 23.04
CA HIS A 207 -29.29 16.61 22.03
C HIS A 207 -28.06 16.91 21.11
N PRO A 208 -27.10 16.02 20.99
CA PRO A 208 -25.81 16.29 20.31
C PRO A 208 -25.95 16.54 18.79
N LEU A 209 -27.03 16.08 18.14
CA LEU A 209 -27.28 16.27 16.73
C LEU A 209 -28.05 17.56 16.41
N LEU A 210 -28.60 18.24 17.43
CA LEU A 210 -29.24 19.52 17.24
C LEU A 210 -28.22 20.66 17.36
N GLY A 211 -28.40 21.72 16.59
CA GLY A 211 -27.52 22.88 16.64
C GLY A 211 -27.47 23.49 18.04
N LYS A 212 -26.30 23.95 18.47
CA LYS A 212 -26.07 24.49 19.82
C LYS A 212 -27.02 25.64 20.16
N ASP A 213 -27.34 26.46 19.14
CA ASP A 213 -28.17 27.65 19.27
C ASP A 213 -29.68 27.35 19.16
N THR A 214 -30.06 26.22 18.60
CA THR A 214 -31.45 25.81 18.38
C THR A 214 -31.94 24.79 19.40
N CYS A 215 -31.02 24.07 20.05
CA CYS A 215 -31.36 23.03 21.02
C CYS A 215 -31.71 23.64 22.38
N VAL A 216 -32.96 23.49 22.80
CA VAL A 216 -33.41 23.86 24.15
C VAL A 216 -32.88 22.82 25.15
N PRO A 217 -32.12 23.24 26.17
CA PRO A 217 -31.62 22.30 27.20
C PRO A 217 -32.76 21.81 28.10
N ILE A 218 -32.75 20.54 28.43
CA ILE A 218 -33.74 19.93 29.37
C ILE A 218 -33.06 19.41 30.62
N SER A 219 -33.76 19.49 31.75
CA SER A 219 -33.36 18.83 32.99
C SER A 219 -34.41 17.79 33.36
N ILE A 220 -33.95 16.57 33.58
CA ILE A 220 -34.84 15.43 33.81
C ILE A 220 -34.22 14.46 34.83
N SER A 221 -35.03 13.87 35.68
CA SER A 221 -34.60 12.81 36.59
C SER A 221 -35.63 11.68 36.61
N ILE A 222 -35.17 10.45 36.83
CA ILE A 222 -35.98 9.26 37.01
C ILE A 222 -35.20 8.27 37.89
N GLY A 223 -35.91 7.51 38.71
CA GLY A 223 -35.33 6.52 39.62
C GLY A 223 -34.96 7.07 41.00
N GLU A 224 -35.36 8.32 41.35
CA GLU A 224 -35.27 8.87 42.69
C GLU A 224 -36.62 8.90 43.39
N ASP A 225 -37.54 9.76 42.92
CA ASP A 225 -38.86 9.94 43.47
C ASP A 225 -39.92 9.16 42.73
N PHE A 226 -39.66 8.77 41.52
CA PHE A 226 -40.56 8.00 40.64
C PHE A 226 -39.80 7.13 39.63
N ASP A 227 -40.38 6.01 39.24
CA ASP A 227 -39.78 5.04 38.34
C ASP A 227 -40.38 5.09 36.92
N CYS A 228 -41.34 5.96 36.68
CA CYS A 228 -41.97 6.15 35.38
C CYS A 228 -42.14 7.63 35.05
N LEU A 229 -41.73 7.99 33.84
CA LEU A 229 -41.92 9.32 33.31
C LEU A 229 -42.77 9.24 32.03
N VAL A 230 -43.89 9.91 32.00
CA VAL A 230 -44.75 9.99 30.83
C VAL A 230 -44.52 11.33 30.12
N ILE A 231 -44.09 11.28 28.86
CA ILE A 231 -43.91 12.45 28.03
C ILE A 231 -45.09 12.53 27.06
N THR A 232 -45.83 13.65 27.10
CA THR A 232 -46.97 13.91 26.21
C THR A 232 -46.70 15.18 25.43
N GLY A 233 -47.28 15.28 24.25
CA GLY A 233 -47.20 16.47 23.40
C GLY A 233 -47.36 16.13 21.93
N PRO A 234 -47.58 17.09 21.06
CA PRO A 234 -47.63 16.88 19.63
C PRO A 234 -46.25 16.48 19.08
N ASN A 235 -46.24 15.43 18.28
CA ASN A 235 -45.06 15.14 17.44
C ASN A 235 -45.03 16.19 16.33
N THR A 236 -44.22 17.21 16.48
CA THR A 236 -43.95 18.22 15.45
C THR A 236 -42.61 17.97 14.76
#